data_0a240c5450d6d97cb4f9348dfc3a46b8
#
_entry.id   0a240c5450d6d97cb4f9348dfc3a46b8
#
_cell.length_a   1.000
_cell.length_b   1.000
_cell.length_c   1.000
_cell.angle_alpha   90.00
_cell.angle_beta   90.00
_cell.angle_gamma   90.00
#
_symmetry.space_group_name_H-M   'P 1'
#
loop_
_entity.id
_entity.type
_entity.pdbx_description
1 polymer ?
#
loop_
_entity_poly.entity_id
_entity_poly.type
_entity_poly.pdbx_seq_one_letter_code
_entity_poly.pdbx_strand_id
1 'polypeptide(L)'
;MGSSKKITVSYWYKLILHLGWCKGPIDALLEIRGGDRAAWRGRQTANGIININKPNLYGGESAEGGIAGQFEVMLGGADQMPNSYLAAEFGDAQPGYRGRSTIVLRGPKIGAGNPYPKPLYFKLRRIFKGWDDGVCWGKNSNGVPSKQPRHWRYK
;
A
#
# COMPACT_ATOMS: atom_id res chain seq x y z
N MET A 1 -39.90 -26.46 21.41
CA MET A 1 -39.39 -25.69 20.28
C MET A 1 -38.35 -24.69 20.76
N GLY A 2 -37.09 -24.97 20.58
CA GLY A 2 -36.01 -24.07 21.00
C GLY A 2 -35.83 -22.93 20.00
N SER A 3 -36.07 -21.71 20.42
CA SER A 3 -35.74 -20.50 19.65
C SER A 3 -34.25 -20.36 19.57
N SER A 4 -33.65 -20.59 18.41
CA SER A 4 -32.24 -20.32 18.17
C SER A 4 -32.03 -18.80 18.14
N LYS A 5 -31.46 -18.23 19.21
CA LYS A 5 -31.02 -16.84 19.24
C LYS A 5 -29.90 -16.69 18.22
N LYS A 6 -30.12 -15.89 17.20
CA LYS A 6 -29.07 -15.45 16.26
C LYS A 6 -28.13 -14.53 17.02
N ILE A 7 -26.96 -15.01 17.42
CA ILE A 7 -25.93 -14.21 18.07
C ILE A 7 -25.07 -13.60 16.95
N THR A 8 -25.05 -12.27 16.86
CA THR A 8 -24.10 -11.57 15.99
C THR A 8 -22.70 -11.74 16.58
N VAL A 9 -21.82 -12.46 15.87
CA VAL A 9 -20.51 -12.85 16.40
C VAL A 9 -19.46 -11.76 16.19
N SER A 10 -19.56 -10.98 15.12
CA SER A 10 -18.62 -9.87 14.86
C SER A 10 -19.13 -8.89 13.80
N TYR A 11 -18.53 -7.71 13.76
CA TYR A 11 -18.73 -6.71 12.72
C TYR A 11 -17.43 -6.51 11.95
N TRP A 12 -17.53 -6.48 10.61
CA TRP A 12 -16.41 -6.12 9.75
C TRP A 12 -16.33 -4.61 9.59
N TYR A 13 -15.14 -4.07 9.83
CA TYR A 13 -14.87 -2.65 9.62
C TYR A 13 -14.30 -2.43 8.22
N LYS A 14 -14.85 -1.44 7.50
CA LYS A 14 -14.32 -0.97 6.21
C LYS A 14 -13.51 0.29 6.45
N LEU A 15 -12.40 0.43 5.74
CA LEU A 15 -11.51 1.56 5.90
C LEU A 15 -11.23 2.21 4.53
N ILE A 16 -11.60 3.48 4.37
CA ILE A 16 -11.20 4.31 3.25
C ILE A 16 -10.04 5.16 3.73
N LEU A 17 -8.88 5.01 3.11
CA LEU A 17 -7.67 5.69 3.54
C LEU A 17 -6.74 5.93 2.36
N HIS A 18 -6.13 7.12 2.31
CA HIS A 18 -5.08 7.45 1.35
C HIS A 18 -3.76 7.64 2.11
N LEU A 19 -2.76 6.82 1.80
CA LEU A 19 -1.46 6.83 2.46
C LEU A 19 -0.37 7.24 1.46
N GLY A 20 0.44 8.22 1.83
CA GLY A 20 1.68 8.54 1.15
C GLY A 20 2.82 7.66 1.66
N TRP A 21 3.65 7.16 0.74
CA TRP A 21 4.83 6.36 1.09
C TRP A 21 6.12 7.17 1.08
N CYS A 22 6.43 7.76 -0.08
CA CYS A 22 7.67 8.53 -0.21
C CYS A 22 7.57 9.57 -1.34
N LYS A 23 8.51 10.52 -1.32
CA LYS A 23 8.74 11.46 -2.42
C LYS A 23 9.43 10.73 -3.57
N GLY A 24 8.97 11.01 -4.79
CA GLY A 24 9.42 10.42 -6.04
C GLY A 24 8.75 9.08 -6.34
N PRO A 25 8.86 8.62 -7.59
CA PRO A 25 8.28 7.36 -8.01
C PRO A 25 8.99 6.17 -7.37
N ILE A 26 8.25 5.08 -7.20
CA ILE A 26 8.80 3.76 -6.85
C ILE A 26 8.77 2.85 -8.08
N ASP A 27 9.64 1.86 -8.12
CA ASP A 27 9.69 0.88 -9.21
C ASP A 27 8.70 -0.27 -9.01
N ALA A 28 8.43 -0.63 -7.77
CA ALA A 28 7.47 -1.68 -7.45
C ALA A 28 7.04 -1.67 -5.97
N LEU A 29 5.81 -2.11 -5.74
CA LEU A 29 5.37 -2.64 -4.46
C LEU A 29 5.55 -4.15 -4.47
N LEU A 30 6.16 -4.70 -3.42
CA LEU A 30 6.52 -6.12 -3.33
C LEU A 30 5.72 -6.88 -2.27
N GLU A 31 5.30 -6.23 -1.20
CA GLU A 31 4.55 -6.88 -0.12
C GLU A 31 3.68 -5.86 0.61
N ILE A 32 2.49 -6.32 1.03
CA ILE A 32 1.62 -5.65 1.99
C ILE A 32 1.46 -6.59 3.18
N ARG A 33 1.75 -6.08 4.38
CA ARG A 33 1.59 -6.82 5.63
C ARG A 33 0.62 -6.09 6.54
N GLY A 34 -0.16 -6.88 7.29
CA GLY A 34 -0.90 -6.37 8.42
C GLY A 34 -0.33 -6.99 9.69
N GLY A 35 0.26 -6.17 10.54
CA GLY A 35 1.08 -6.65 11.64
C GLY A 35 2.25 -7.50 11.12
N ASP A 36 2.43 -8.67 11.71
CA ASP A 36 3.46 -9.64 11.35
C ASP A 36 3.09 -10.55 10.17
N ARG A 37 1.85 -10.50 9.66
CA ARG A 37 1.33 -11.40 8.64
C ARG A 37 1.27 -10.76 7.27
N ALA A 38 1.70 -11.50 6.23
CA ALA A 38 1.61 -11.04 4.85
C ALA A 38 0.18 -11.16 4.31
N ALA A 39 -0.41 -10.01 3.97
CA ALA A 39 -1.71 -9.95 3.32
C ALA A 39 -1.60 -10.17 1.81
N TRP A 40 -0.53 -9.63 1.20
CA TRP A 40 -0.24 -9.79 -0.21
C TRP A 40 1.27 -9.81 -0.46
N ARG A 41 1.69 -10.63 -1.42
CA ARG A 41 3.05 -10.67 -1.98
C ARG A 41 2.97 -10.74 -3.49
N GLY A 42 3.82 -9.97 -4.14
CA GLY A 42 3.86 -9.92 -5.60
C GLY A 42 4.83 -8.86 -6.09
N ARG A 43 4.62 -8.40 -7.32
CA ARG A 43 5.39 -7.33 -7.93
C ARG A 43 4.46 -6.43 -8.72
N GLN A 44 3.98 -5.36 -8.08
CA GLN A 44 3.17 -4.35 -8.74
C GLN A 44 4.10 -3.25 -9.27
N THR A 45 4.23 -3.17 -10.60
CA THR A 45 5.15 -2.25 -11.30
C THR A 45 4.45 -1.17 -12.10
N ALA A 46 3.13 -1.10 -12.01
CA ALA A 46 2.30 -0.08 -12.63
C ALA A 46 1.25 0.41 -11.65
N ASN A 47 0.67 1.59 -11.89
CA ASN A 47 -0.52 2.01 -11.18
C ASN A 47 -1.63 0.97 -11.38
N GLY A 48 -2.37 0.67 -10.34
CA GLY A 48 -3.44 -0.31 -10.46
C GLY A 48 -3.93 -0.88 -9.14
N ILE A 49 -4.96 -1.72 -9.23
CA ILE A 49 -5.67 -2.27 -8.09
C ILE A 49 -5.13 -3.66 -7.77
N ILE A 50 -4.79 -3.86 -6.51
CA ILE A 50 -4.49 -5.17 -5.92
C ILE A 50 -5.73 -5.63 -5.16
N ASN A 51 -6.24 -6.81 -5.48
CA ASN A 51 -7.32 -7.43 -4.74
C ASN A 51 -6.73 -8.38 -3.70
N ILE A 52 -6.94 -8.07 -2.43
CA ILE A 52 -6.55 -8.92 -1.30
C ILE A 52 -7.78 -9.68 -0.85
N ASN A 53 -7.65 -10.99 -0.70
CA ASN A 53 -8.69 -11.86 -0.15
C ASN A 53 -8.09 -12.77 0.92
N LYS A 54 -7.93 -12.23 2.11
CA LYS A 54 -7.39 -12.92 3.29
C LYS A 54 -8.28 -12.66 4.52
N PRO A 55 -9.58 -13.04 4.46
CA PRO A 55 -10.53 -12.75 5.54
C PRO A 55 -10.16 -13.45 6.86
N ASN A 56 -9.39 -14.53 6.78
CA ASN A 56 -8.96 -15.30 7.96
C ASN A 56 -7.51 -14.99 8.39
N LEU A 57 -6.94 -13.88 7.93
CA LEU A 57 -5.52 -13.54 8.19
C LEU A 57 -5.21 -13.48 9.69
N TYR A 58 -6.17 -13.08 10.51
CA TYR A 58 -6.04 -12.94 11.96
C TYR A 58 -6.96 -13.90 12.74
N GLY A 59 -7.34 -15.03 12.12
CA GLY A 59 -8.20 -16.05 12.74
C GLY A 59 -9.67 -15.98 12.34
N GLY A 60 -10.03 -15.11 11.37
CA GLY A 60 -11.40 -15.02 10.85
C GLY A 60 -12.37 -14.32 11.80
N GLU A 61 -13.67 -14.48 11.53
CA GLU A 61 -14.74 -13.79 12.24
C GLU A 61 -14.83 -14.12 13.73
N SER A 62 -14.38 -15.31 14.13
CA SER A 62 -14.33 -15.74 15.53
C SER A 62 -13.20 -15.13 16.34
N ALA A 63 -12.29 -14.40 15.66
CA ALA A 63 -11.15 -13.73 16.27
C ALA A 63 -11.07 -12.27 15.76
N GLU A 64 -9.94 -11.86 15.21
CA GLU A 64 -9.72 -10.49 14.76
C GLU A 64 -9.95 -10.30 13.24
N GLY A 65 -10.55 -11.29 12.57
CA GLY A 65 -10.86 -11.22 11.13
C GLY A 65 -9.65 -11.35 10.23
N GLY A 66 -9.51 -10.42 9.32
CA GLY A 66 -8.42 -10.40 8.33
C GLY A 66 -8.50 -9.18 7.42
N ILE A 67 -7.95 -9.30 6.22
CA ILE A 67 -7.93 -8.23 5.22
C ILE A 67 -8.57 -8.75 3.92
N ALA A 68 -9.62 -8.06 3.45
CA ALA A 68 -10.27 -8.40 2.19
C ALA A 68 -10.80 -7.15 1.48
N GLY A 69 -10.38 -6.92 0.24
CA GLY A 69 -10.82 -5.81 -0.60
C GLY A 69 -9.74 -5.25 -1.50
N GLN A 70 -9.95 -4.03 -1.98
CA GLN A 70 -9.16 -3.40 -3.01
C GLN A 70 -8.17 -2.38 -2.43
N PHE A 71 -6.94 -2.47 -2.89
CA PHE A 71 -5.85 -1.56 -2.60
C PHE A 71 -5.31 -1.01 -3.91
N GLU A 72 -5.48 0.27 -4.17
CA GLU A 72 -5.01 0.89 -5.41
C GLU A 72 -3.66 1.54 -5.21
N VAL A 73 -2.69 1.09 -5.98
CA VAL A 73 -1.30 1.53 -5.93
C VAL A 73 -1.08 2.63 -6.95
N MET A 74 -0.46 3.72 -6.51
CA MET A 74 -0.05 4.84 -7.34
C MET A 74 1.45 5.04 -7.18
N LEU A 75 2.22 4.74 -8.23
CA LEU A 75 3.69 4.68 -8.17
C LEU A 75 4.37 6.06 -8.09
N GLY A 76 3.64 7.14 -8.34
CA GLY A 76 4.18 8.50 -8.27
C GLY A 76 4.85 9.00 -9.55
N GLY A 77 4.44 8.51 -10.72
CA GLY A 77 4.92 8.98 -12.02
C GLY A 77 4.67 10.46 -12.25
N ALA A 78 5.45 11.09 -13.18
CA ALA A 78 5.33 12.51 -13.52
C ALA A 78 3.95 12.85 -14.11
N ASP A 79 3.37 11.90 -14.85
CA ASP A 79 2.07 12.07 -15.54
C ASP A 79 0.91 11.44 -14.75
N GLN A 80 1.11 11.15 -13.45
CA GLN A 80 0.09 10.52 -12.62
C GLN A 80 -1.16 11.38 -12.55
N MET A 81 -2.29 10.79 -12.94
CA MET A 81 -3.60 11.44 -12.92
C MET A 81 -4.24 11.36 -11.52
N PRO A 82 -5.19 12.26 -11.20
CA PRO A 82 -6.00 12.15 -10.00
C PRO A 82 -6.65 10.77 -9.88
N ASN A 83 -6.74 10.27 -8.66
CA ASN A 83 -7.37 8.99 -8.40
C ASN A 83 -8.90 9.13 -8.49
N SER A 84 -9.53 8.38 -9.39
CA SER A 84 -10.98 8.46 -9.63
C SER A 84 -11.83 8.05 -8.42
N TYR A 85 -11.34 7.10 -7.62
CA TYR A 85 -12.04 6.70 -6.41
C TYR A 85 -12.02 7.80 -5.33
N LEU A 86 -10.87 8.46 -5.14
CA LEU A 86 -10.77 9.60 -4.23
C LEU A 86 -11.62 10.77 -4.71
N ALA A 87 -11.66 11.03 -6.02
CA ALA A 87 -12.50 12.07 -6.58
C ALA A 87 -13.99 11.79 -6.34
N ALA A 88 -14.43 10.54 -6.49
CA ALA A 88 -15.79 10.13 -6.21
C ALA A 88 -16.18 10.25 -4.72
N GLU A 89 -15.25 9.94 -3.81
CA GLU A 89 -15.53 9.97 -2.37
C GLU A 89 -15.37 11.37 -1.74
N PHE A 90 -14.42 12.18 -2.25
CA PHE A 90 -14.04 13.46 -1.64
C PHE A 90 -14.16 14.68 -2.57
N GLY A 91 -14.69 14.50 -3.77
CA GLY A 91 -14.88 15.55 -4.77
C GLY A 91 -13.73 15.67 -5.77
N ASP A 92 -14.02 16.32 -6.90
CA ASP A 92 -13.14 16.37 -8.08
C ASP A 92 -11.85 17.18 -7.91
N ALA A 93 -11.72 17.96 -6.84
CA ALA A 93 -10.52 18.77 -6.57
C ALA A 93 -9.31 17.95 -6.06
N GLN A 94 -9.31 16.63 -6.26
CA GLN A 94 -8.20 15.78 -5.85
C GLN A 94 -6.99 15.94 -6.76
N PRO A 95 -5.77 16.20 -6.22
CA PRO A 95 -4.57 16.29 -7.04
C PRO A 95 -4.10 14.90 -7.50
N GLY A 96 -3.31 14.87 -8.58
CA GLY A 96 -2.71 13.62 -9.09
C GLY A 96 -1.57 13.07 -8.25
N TYR A 97 -1.13 13.78 -7.22
CA TYR A 97 0.01 13.40 -6.35
C TYR A 97 1.28 13.03 -7.14
N ARG A 98 1.56 13.77 -8.22
CA ARG A 98 2.74 13.57 -9.08
C ARG A 98 4.02 13.65 -8.28
N GLY A 99 4.96 12.76 -8.57
CA GLY A 99 6.21 12.67 -7.82
C GLY A 99 6.05 12.19 -6.37
N ARG A 100 4.92 11.59 -6.02
CA ARG A 100 4.67 10.97 -4.70
C ARG A 100 4.02 9.61 -4.90
N SER A 101 4.65 8.58 -4.38
CA SER A 101 4.05 7.24 -4.37
C SER A 101 3.07 7.10 -3.22
N THR A 102 1.90 6.55 -3.52
CA THR A 102 0.79 6.45 -2.57
C THR A 102 0.03 5.14 -2.73
N ILE A 103 -0.82 4.83 -1.76
CA ILE A 103 -1.80 3.75 -1.85
C ILE A 103 -3.15 4.23 -1.35
N VAL A 104 -4.20 3.85 -2.07
CA VAL A 104 -5.58 4.13 -1.71
C VAL A 104 -6.26 2.84 -1.29
N LEU A 105 -6.77 2.80 -0.09
CA LEU A 105 -7.62 1.74 0.42
C LEU A 105 -9.06 2.05 0.01
N ARG A 106 -9.61 1.24 -0.89
CA ARG A 106 -10.95 1.45 -1.47
C ARG A 106 -12.01 0.71 -0.64
N GLY A 107 -12.11 1.04 0.64
CA GLY A 107 -13.04 0.43 1.56
C GLY A 107 -12.84 -1.07 1.81
N PRO A 108 -11.59 -1.60 1.88
CA PRO A 108 -11.40 -3.00 2.24
C PRO A 108 -11.92 -3.27 3.64
N LYS A 109 -12.36 -4.49 3.86
CA LYS A 109 -12.62 -5.02 5.20
C LYS A 109 -11.28 -5.22 5.90
N ILE A 110 -11.08 -4.56 7.04
CA ILE A 110 -9.85 -4.66 7.83
C ILE A 110 -10.21 -4.97 9.27
N GLY A 111 -10.02 -6.22 9.65
CA GLY A 111 -10.36 -6.70 10.98
C GLY A 111 -11.86 -7.00 11.18
N ALA A 112 -12.14 -7.75 12.21
CA ALA A 112 -13.47 -8.07 12.70
C ALA A 112 -13.49 -7.91 14.22
N GLY A 113 -14.60 -7.42 14.76
CA GLY A 113 -14.77 -7.24 16.21
C GLY A 113 -13.94 -6.11 16.86
N ASN A 114 -12.97 -5.54 16.15
CA ASN A 114 -12.13 -4.44 16.62
C ASN A 114 -12.02 -3.36 15.53
N PRO A 115 -12.38 -2.10 15.84
CA PRO A 115 -12.31 -1.00 14.88
C PRO A 115 -10.88 -0.53 14.58
N TYR A 116 -9.90 -0.90 15.40
CA TYR A 116 -8.52 -0.48 15.25
C TYR A 116 -7.77 -1.40 14.29
N PRO A 117 -7.37 -0.93 13.10
CA PRO A 117 -6.62 -1.75 12.16
C PRO A 117 -5.23 -2.06 12.75
N LYS A 118 -4.75 -3.28 12.46
CA LYS A 118 -3.34 -3.59 12.73
C LYS A 118 -2.43 -2.70 11.86
N PRO A 119 -1.23 -2.36 12.34
CA PRO A 119 -0.28 -1.57 11.55
C PRO A 119 -0.06 -2.20 10.16
N LEU A 120 -0.13 -1.37 9.12
CA LEU A 120 0.15 -1.78 7.75
C LEU A 120 1.61 -1.49 7.41
N TYR A 121 2.30 -2.47 6.89
CA TYR A 121 3.67 -2.36 6.41
C TYR A 121 3.73 -2.64 4.92
N PHE A 122 4.58 -1.89 4.21
CA PHE A 122 4.73 -1.98 2.76
C PHE A 122 6.20 -2.18 2.42
N LYS A 123 6.49 -3.22 1.63
CA LYS A 123 7.83 -3.44 1.08
C LYS A 123 7.89 -2.85 -0.32
N LEU A 124 8.61 -1.75 -0.45
CA LEU A 124 8.76 -1.02 -1.69
C LEU A 124 10.14 -1.28 -2.30
N ARG A 125 10.21 -1.24 -3.62
CA ARG A 125 11.47 -1.20 -4.37
C ARG A 125 11.56 0.15 -5.06
N ARG A 126 12.68 0.83 -4.84
CA ARG A 126 13.03 2.06 -5.53
C ARG A 126 14.50 2.00 -5.93
N ILE A 127 14.74 2.11 -7.22
CA ILE A 127 16.08 2.22 -7.77
C ILE A 127 16.24 3.67 -8.22
N PHE A 128 17.15 4.39 -7.60
CA PHE A 128 17.47 5.74 -8.02
C PHE A 128 18.14 5.68 -9.39
N LYS A 129 17.49 6.23 -10.40
CA LYS A 129 18.01 6.32 -11.76
C LYS A 129 18.60 7.70 -11.96
N GLY A 130 19.88 7.71 -12.44
CA GLY A 130 20.46 8.87 -13.10
C GLY A 130 20.38 10.20 -12.32
N TRP A 131 21.27 10.35 -11.36
CA TRP A 131 21.78 11.66 -11.05
C TRP A 131 23.12 11.79 -11.78
N ASP A 132 23.18 12.72 -12.71
CA ASP A 132 24.33 12.94 -13.59
C ASP A 132 25.60 13.40 -12.88
N ASP A 133 25.50 13.66 -11.57
CA ASP A 133 26.60 14.11 -10.74
C ASP A 133 27.49 13.00 -10.19
N GLY A 134 27.26 11.76 -10.58
CA GLY A 134 28.03 10.60 -10.15
C GLY A 134 27.91 10.24 -8.66
N VAL A 135 27.04 10.93 -7.93
CA VAL A 135 26.88 10.79 -6.47
C VAL A 135 25.80 9.77 -6.10
N CYS A 136 24.98 9.35 -7.05
CA CYS A 136 23.87 8.47 -6.76
C CYS A 136 23.97 7.12 -7.44
N TRP A 137 23.41 6.15 -6.78
CA TRP A 137 23.22 4.76 -7.11
C TRP A 137 22.94 4.53 -8.61
N GLY A 138 23.96 4.74 -9.46
CA GLY A 138 23.92 4.35 -10.85
C GLY A 138 24.01 2.84 -10.96
N LYS A 139 23.26 2.24 -11.86
CA LYS A 139 23.55 0.88 -12.31
C LYS A 139 24.79 0.94 -13.22
N ASN A 140 25.76 0.07 -12.99
CA ASN A 140 26.75 -0.23 -14.01
C ASN A 140 26.06 -0.86 -15.24
N SER A 141 26.77 -1.00 -16.36
CA SER A 141 26.27 -1.61 -17.59
C SER A 141 25.63 -3.00 -17.40
N ASN A 142 25.90 -3.67 -16.28
CA ASN A 142 25.37 -4.99 -15.92
C ASN A 142 24.14 -4.91 -14.97
N GLY A 143 23.61 -3.72 -14.72
CA GLY A 143 22.43 -3.56 -13.85
C GLY A 143 22.72 -3.66 -12.35
N VAL A 144 23.98 -3.78 -11.96
CA VAL A 144 24.43 -3.84 -10.56
C VAL A 144 24.64 -2.42 -10.04
N PRO A 145 24.18 -2.07 -8.81
CA PRO A 145 24.46 -0.77 -8.22
C PRO A 145 25.96 -0.49 -8.17
N SER A 146 26.41 0.51 -8.93
CA SER A 146 27.81 0.89 -8.97
C SER A 146 28.07 1.92 -7.87
N LYS A 147 28.80 1.49 -6.86
CA LYS A 147 29.39 2.26 -5.77
C LYS A 147 28.47 2.67 -4.62
N GLN A 148 29.07 2.65 -3.45
CA GLN A 148 28.48 3.11 -2.19
C GLN A 148 28.24 4.62 -2.21
N PRO A 149 27.18 5.09 -1.53
CA PRO A 149 26.91 6.52 -1.41
C PRO A 149 28.10 7.21 -0.73
N ARG A 150 28.55 8.32 -1.30
CA ARG A 150 29.42 9.22 -0.56
C ARG A 150 28.65 9.72 0.65
N HIS A 151 29.26 9.59 1.83
CA HIS A 151 28.67 10.08 3.06
C HIS A 151 28.29 11.56 2.91
N TRP A 152 26.99 11.84 3.12
CA TRP A 152 26.52 13.18 3.30
C TRP A 152 27.15 13.74 4.59
N ARG A 153 28.09 14.67 4.45
CA ARG A 153 28.45 15.51 5.56
C ARG A 153 27.51 16.70 5.54
N TYR A 154 26.62 16.75 6.51
CA TYR A 154 25.94 18.00 6.82
C TYR A 154 27.00 18.95 7.38
N LYS A 155 27.19 20.12 6.72
CA LYS A 155 27.86 21.27 7.31
C LYS A 155 26.83 22.11 8.03
#